data_add1fc00d3953d0dc2d39eb61e6076c4
#
_entry.id   add1fc00d3953d0dc2d39eb61e6076c4
#
_cell.length_a   1.000
_cell.length_b   1.000
_cell.length_c   1.000
_cell.angle_alpha   90.00
_cell.angle_beta   90.00
_cell.angle_gamma   90.00
#
_symmetry.space_group_name_H-M   'P 1'
#
loop_
_entity.id
_entity.type
_entity.pdbx_description
1 polymer ?
#
loop_
_entity_poly.entity_id
_entity_poly.type
_entity_poly.pdbx_seq_one_letter_code
_entity_poly.pdbx_strand_id
1 'polypeptide(L)'
;ILTEEQYNHWMGIGRFFRGMEYARLVNVFGDVPYYDTEVLNTDKDALYKDRTPRNEVMDAVYDDFDFAMKNVRLDDGDAQYVNRYVVAAFVSRWALFEASWQKYYYKNDERAKKFFEQAIAAADLVMSSGKYDIVTDFRSLFGSTKSTKDCILYRTYDADKGVTHSIASTCNMNDPTDVGPNLDLIKAFICTDGKDWQ
;
A
#
# COMPACT_ATOMS: atom_id res chain seq x y z
N ILE A 1 21.88 21.85 6.40
CA ILE A 1 21.59 21.06 7.62
C ILE A 1 20.08 21.01 7.76
N LEU A 2 19.50 19.80 7.82
CA LEU A 2 18.08 19.61 8.02
C LEU A 2 17.71 19.95 9.47
N THR A 3 16.51 20.51 9.68
CA THR A 3 15.92 20.56 11.02
C THR A 3 15.52 19.16 11.47
N GLU A 4 15.30 18.96 12.76
CA GLU A 4 14.83 17.68 13.30
C GLU A 4 13.51 17.24 12.67
N GLU A 5 12.57 18.16 12.47
CA GLU A 5 11.30 17.90 11.79
C GLU A 5 11.52 17.43 10.36
N GLN A 6 12.35 18.12 9.59
CA GLN A 6 12.68 17.74 8.22
C GLN A 6 13.35 16.37 8.15
N TYR A 7 14.30 16.10 9.06
CA TYR A 7 14.95 14.80 9.15
C TYR A 7 13.93 13.69 9.44
N ASN A 8 13.09 13.88 10.44
CA ASN A 8 12.09 12.90 10.84
C ASN A 8 11.03 12.66 9.75
N HIS A 9 10.64 13.69 9.02
CA HIS A 9 9.74 13.55 7.87
C HIS A 9 10.35 12.67 6.78
N TRP A 10 11.55 12.98 6.32
CA TRP A 10 12.18 12.20 5.25
C TRP A 10 12.56 10.79 5.69
N MET A 11 13.02 10.64 6.92
CA MET A 11 13.24 9.32 7.54
C MET A 11 11.94 8.53 7.62
N GLY A 12 10.83 9.19 7.96
CA GLY A 12 9.50 8.59 8.00
C GLY A 12 9.06 8.07 6.63
N ILE A 13 9.29 8.86 5.57
CA ILE A 13 9.00 8.42 4.19
C ILE A 13 9.87 7.20 3.81
N GLY A 14 11.16 7.24 4.10
CA GLY A 14 12.06 6.12 3.82
C GLY A 14 11.64 4.84 4.57
N ARG A 15 11.32 4.95 5.86
CA ARG A 15 10.83 3.84 6.67
C ARG A 15 9.47 3.32 6.19
N PHE A 16 8.57 4.20 5.78
CA PHE A 16 7.29 3.80 5.19
C PHE A 16 7.48 2.91 3.96
N PHE A 17 8.33 3.32 3.01
CA PHE A 17 8.58 2.50 1.82
C PHE A 17 9.30 1.20 2.16
N ARG A 18 10.25 1.21 3.08
CA ARG A 18 10.90 -0.02 3.55
C ARG A 18 9.87 -0.99 4.15
N GLY A 19 9.05 -0.52 5.07
CA GLY A 19 8.01 -1.33 5.69
C GLY A 19 7.01 -1.89 4.66
N MET A 20 6.59 -1.07 3.70
CA MET A 20 5.68 -1.48 2.64
C MET A 20 6.28 -2.59 1.74
N GLU A 21 7.53 -2.44 1.33
CA GLU A 21 8.18 -3.45 0.47
C GLU A 21 8.46 -4.74 1.24
N TYR A 22 8.87 -4.67 2.52
CA TYR A 22 8.99 -5.88 3.34
C TYR A 22 7.66 -6.56 3.61
N ALA A 23 6.58 -5.81 3.84
CA ALA A 23 5.23 -6.40 3.94
C ALA A 23 4.85 -7.15 2.66
N ARG A 24 5.17 -6.60 1.48
CA ARG A 24 4.95 -7.27 0.18
C ARG A 24 5.80 -8.54 0.03
N LEU A 25 7.09 -8.46 0.36
CA LEU A 25 7.99 -9.61 0.29
C LEU A 25 7.53 -10.74 1.22
N VAL A 26 7.16 -10.42 2.46
CA VAL A 26 6.62 -11.38 3.43
C VAL A 26 5.31 -12.00 2.94
N ASN A 27 4.44 -11.21 2.31
CA ASN A 27 3.18 -11.71 1.76
C ASN A 27 3.40 -12.76 0.66
N VAL A 28 4.45 -12.60 -0.14
CA VAL A 28 4.73 -13.50 -1.28
C VAL A 28 5.61 -14.68 -0.86
N PHE A 29 6.63 -14.45 -0.05
CA PHE A 29 7.71 -15.42 0.21
C PHE A 29 7.75 -15.97 1.64
N GLY A 30 6.98 -15.40 2.57
CA GLY A 30 7.07 -15.74 4.00
C GLY A 30 8.35 -15.17 4.62
N ASP A 31 9.23 -16.05 5.07
CA ASP A 31 10.54 -15.64 5.61
C ASP A 31 11.43 -15.05 4.52
N VAL A 32 12.05 -13.91 4.79
CA VAL A 32 12.92 -13.20 3.86
C VAL A 32 14.13 -12.62 4.60
N PRO A 33 15.29 -12.46 3.93
CA PRO A 33 16.41 -11.72 4.55
C PRO A 33 15.97 -10.28 4.86
N TYR A 34 16.13 -9.85 6.11
CA TYR A 34 15.80 -8.49 6.53
C TYR A 34 17.06 -7.65 6.71
N TYR A 35 17.07 -6.47 6.12
CA TYR A 35 18.15 -5.50 6.21
C TYR A 35 17.59 -4.15 6.64
N ASP A 36 18.17 -3.58 7.68
CA ASP A 36 17.86 -2.23 8.19
C ASP A 36 18.97 -1.21 7.89
N THR A 37 20.07 -1.70 7.36
CA THR A 37 21.24 -0.93 6.96
C THR A 37 21.66 -1.24 5.53
N GLU A 38 22.47 -0.38 4.96
CA GLU A 38 23.07 -0.59 3.63
C GLU A 38 23.95 -1.85 3.64
N VAL A 39 23.80 -2.67 2.60
CA VAL A 39 24.62 -3.85 2.37
C VAL A 39 25.57 -3.58 1.21
N LEU A 40 26.86 -3.58 1.49
CA LEU A 40 27.89 -3.42 0.46
C LEU A 40 28.09 -4.73 -0.33
N ASN A 41 28.43 -4.60 -1.60
CA ASN A 41 28.73 -5.74 -2.48
C ASN A 41 29.97 -6.57 -2.03
N THR A 42 30.75 -6.03 -1.12
CA THR A 42 31.91 -6.69 -0.50
C THR A 42 31.56 -7.45 0.78
N ASP A 43 30.40 -7.19 1.37
CA ASP A 43 29.95 -7.84 2.60
C ASP A 43 29.23 -9.15 2.27
N LYS A 44 30.02 -10.21 2.13
CA LYS A 44 29.51 -11.53 1.75
C LYS A 44 28.61 -12.14 2.80
N ASP A 45 28.86 -11.89 4.08
CA ASP A 45 28.06 -12.44 5.17
C ASP A 45 26.66 -11.83 5.16
N ALA A 46 26.56 -10.52 4.91
CA ALA A 46 25.27 -9.86 4.73
C ALA A 46 24.57 -10.31 3.44
N LEU A 47 25.29 -10.41 2.32
CA LEU A 47 24.71 -10.81 1.02
C LEU A 47 24.14 -12.24 1.03
N TYR A 48 24.75 -13.15 1.78
CA TYR A 48 24.33 -14.55 1.88
C TYR A 48 23.61 -14.87 3.22
N LYS A 49 23.11 -13.84 3.89
CA LYS A 49 22.35 -13.97 5.13
C LYS A 49 21.14 -14.88 4.92
N ASP A 50 20.88 -15.73 5.92
CA ASP A 50 19.69 -16.56 5.97
C ASP A 50 18.40 -15.73 6.05
N ARG A 51 17.28 -16.37 5.75
CA ARG A 51 15.97 -15.76 5.89
C ARG A 51 15.65 -15.45 7.35
N THR A 52 15.21 -14.25 7.60
CA THR A 52 14.66 -13.83 8.89
C THR A 52 13.23 -14.33 9.00
N PRO A 53 12.81 -14.92 10.12
CA PRO A 53 11.44 -15.38 10.33
C PRO A 53 10.43 -14.26 10.05
N ARG A 54 9.34 -14.57 9.35
CA ARG A 54 8.37 -13.56 8.91
C ARG A 54 7.81 -12.70 10.04
N ASN A 55 7.61 -13.28 11.22
CA ASN A 55 7.10 -12.52 12.37
C ASN A 55 8.08 -11.45 12.85
N GLU A 56 9.38 -11.71 12.80
CA GLU A 56 10.41 -10.74 13.14
C GLU A 56 10.49 -9.62 12.10
N VAL A 57 10.39 -9.97 10.80
CA VAL A 57 10.30 -8.97 9.74
C VAL A 57 9.05 -8.10 9.90
N MET A 58 7.90 -8.69 10.24
CA MET A 58 6.67 -7.93 10.45
C MET A 58 6.68 -7.09 11.73
N ASP A 59 7.47 -7.44 12.74
CA ASP A 59 7.70 -6.54 13.89
C ASP A 59 8.49 -5.30 13.46
N ALA A 60 9.53 -5.45 12.64
CA ALA A 60 10.25 -4.32 12.07
C ALA A 60 9.37 -3.46 11.15
N VAL A 61 8.49 -4.09 10.37
CA VAL A 61 7.49 -3.38 9.55
C VAL A 61 6.53 -2.58 10.43
N TYR A 62 6.06 -3.16 11.53
CA TYR A 62 5.21 -2.45 12.50
C TYR A 62 5.88 -1.17 13.03
N ASP A 63 7.15 -1.27 13.43
CA ASP A 63 7.92 -0.15 13.95
C ASP A 63 8.20 0.91 12.88
N ASP A 64 8.41 0.51 11.64
CA ASP A 64 8.57 1.42 10.51
C ASP A 64 7.28 2.19 10.21
N PHE A 65 6.15 1.52 10.24
CA PHE A 65 4.84 2.13 10.05
C PHE A 65 4.47 3.07 11.20
N ASP A 66 4.72 2.66 12.43
CA ASP A 66 4.48 3.50 13.62
C ASP A 66 5.32 4.78 13.59
N PHE A 67 6.60 4.67 13.24
CA PHE A 67 7.46 5.83 13.06
C PHE A 67 6.96 6.76 11.95
N ALA A 68 6.59 6.20 10.80
CA ALA A 68 6.10 6.98 9.67
C ALA A 68 4.79 7.71 10.00
N MET A 69 3.84 7.05 10.64
CA MET A 69 2.57 7.66 11.07
C MET A 69 2.77 8.80 12.08
N LYS A 70 3.84 8.77 12.87
CA LYS A 70 4.16 9.82 13.85
C LYS A 70 4.89 11.02 13.23
N ASN A 71 5.76 10.78 12.26
CA ASN A 71 6.78 11.73 11.82
C ASN A 71 6.59 12.29 10.41
N VAL A 72 5.91 11.58 9.50
CA VAL A 72 5.61 12.14 8.17
C VAL A 72 4.66 13.32 8.34
N ARG A 73 4.87 14.40 7.60
CA ARG A 73 4.01 15.59 7.63
C ARG A 73 2.57 15.22 7.35
N LEU A 74 1.66 15.83 8.07
CA LEU A 74 0.24 15.56 7.92
C LEU A 74 -0.26 15.98 6.52
N ASP A 75 0.25 17.09 6.03
CA ASP A 75 -0.07 17.66 4.73
C ASP A 75 1.21 18.17 4.10
N ASP A 76 1.56 17.64 2.94
CA ASP A 76 2.79 18.02 2.23
C ASP A 76 2.52 18.01 0.73
N GLY A 77 2.30 19.18 0.16
CA GLY A 77 1.96 19.35 -1.24
C GLY A 77 0.54 18.88 -1.59
N ASP A 78 0.41 18.24 -2.75
CA ASP A 78 -0.85 17.69 -3.23
C ASP A 78 -0.88 16.14 -3.11
N ALA A 79 -1.95 15.52 -3.60
CA ALA A 79 -2.13 14.07 -3.52
C ALA A 79 -1.16 13.25 -4.43
N GLN A 80 -0.16 13.87 -5.05
CA GLN A 80 0.93 13.19 -5.75
C GLN A 80 2.15 12.96 -4.84
N TYR A 81 2.14 13.52 -3.62
CA TYR A 81 3.20 13.38 -2.63
C TYR A 81 2.76 12.49 -1.48
N VAL A 82 3.73 11.80 -0.87
CA VAL A 82 3.47 10.98 0.30
C VAL A 82 3.36 11.89 1.52
N ASN A 83 2.17 11.99 2.05
CA ASN A 83 1.87 12.64 3.32
C ASN A 83 1.39 11.60 4.36
N ARG A 84 1.09 12.04 5.57
CA ARG A 84 0.68 11.12 6.65
C ARG A 84 -0.63 10.39 6.36
N TYR A 85 -1.56 10.98 5.61
CA TYR A 85 -2.79 10.31 5.23
C TYR A 85 -2.54 9.18 4.23
N VAL A 86 -1.61 9.38 3.29
CA VAL A 86 -1.14 8.32 2.39
C VAL A 86 -0.52 7.18 3.19
N VAL A 87 0.42 7.50 4.09
CA VAL A 87 1.03 6.50 4.99
C VAL A 87 -0.07 5.73 5.74
N ALA A 88 -0.99 6.43 6.38
CA ALA A 88 -2.05 5.80 7.18
C ALA A 88 -2.98 4.90 6.34
N ALA A 89 -3.34 5.30 5.13
CA ALA A 89 -4.15 4.48 4.23
C ALA A 89 -3.46 3.15 3.87
N PHE A 90 -2.17 3.18 3.58
CA PHE A 90 -1.41 1.96 3.31
C PHE A 90 -1.19 1.13 4.58
N VAL A 91 -0.87 1.77 5.71
CA VAL A 91 -0.69 1.09 6.99
C VAL A 91 -1.97 0.38 7.42
N SER A 92 -3.14 1.03 7.29
CA SER A 92 -4.42 0.41 7.65
C SER A 92 -4.64 -0.90 6.89
N ARG A 93 -4.32 -0.93 5.60
CA ARG A 93 -4.45 -2.11 4.75
C ARG A 93 -3.45 -3.22 5.12
N TRP A 94 -2.17 -2.88 5.26
CA TRP A 94 -1.13 -3.88 5.53
C TRP A 94 -1.20 -4.43 6.95
N ALA A 95 -1.50 -3.58 7.93
CA ALA A 95 -1.68 -4.02 9.31
C ALA A 95 -2.94 -4.89 9.45
N LEU A 96 -4.04 -4.58 8.76
CA LEU A 96 -5.24 -5.42 8.73
C LEU A 96 -4.95 -6.79 8.12
N PHE A 97 -4.19 -6.84 7.04
CA PHE A 97 -3.77 -8.10 6.42
C PHE A 97 -2.96 -8.95 7.39
N GLU A 98 -1.94 -8.38 8.02
CA GLU A 98 -1.09 -9.09 8.99
C GLU A 98 -1.89 -9.54 10.22
N ALA A 99 -2.75 -8.69 10.76
CA ALA A 99 -3.62 -9.02 11.87
C ALA A 99 -4.51 -10.24 11.55
N SER A 100 -5.10 -10.24 10.35
CA SER A 100 -5.94 -11.35 9.87
C SER A 100 -5.12 -12.62 9.69
N TRP A 101 -3.90 -12.50 9.15
CA TRP A 101 -2.98 -13.64 9.01
C TRP A 101 -2.63 -14.24 10.37
N GLN A 102 -2.26 -13.44 11.36
CA GLN A 102 -1.97 -13.87 12.71
C GLN A 102 -3.18 -14.56 13.37
N LYS A 103 -4.36 -13.99 13.20
CA LYS A 103 -5.58 -14.53 13.80
C LYS A 103 -5.98 -15.86 13.19
N TYR A 104 -6.05 -15.95 11.87
CA TYR A 104 -6.66 -17.11 11.21
C TYR A 104 -5.67 -18.24 10.88
N TYR A 105 -4.42 -17.94 10.59
CA TYR A 105 -3.41 -18.95 10.25
C TYR A 105 -2.53 -19.32 11.44
N TYR A 106 -1.96 -18.35 12.13
CA TYR A 106 -1.08 -18.60 13.28
C TYR A 106 -1.83 -18.83 14.59
N LYS A 107 -3.13 -18.49 14.66
CA LYS A 107 -3.93 -18.56 15.88
C LYS A 107 -3.31 -17.78 17.04
N ASN A 108 -2.65 -16.66 16.75
CA ASN A 108 -1.98 -15.80 17.71
C ASN A 108 -2.82 -14.54 17.94
N ASP A 109 -3.74 -14.58 18.87
CA ASP A 109 -4.66 -13.47 19.14
C ASP A 109 -3.96 -12.24 19.70
N GLU A 110 -2.86 -12.40 20.46
CA GLU A 110 -2.10 -11.25 20.99
C GLU A 110 -1.45 -10.45 19.85
N ARG A 111 -0.73 -11.14 18.95
CA ARG A 111 -0.15 -10.48 17.79
C ARG A 111 -1.22 -9.92 16.86
N ALA A 112 -2.29 -10.64 16.64
CA ALA A 112 -3.42 -10.17 15.83
C ALA A 112 -3.97 -8.85 16.39
N LYS A 113 -4.18 -8.77 17.70
CA LYS A 113 -4.67 -7.56 18.38
C LYS A 113 -3.75 -6.36 18.14
N LYS A 114 -2.43 -6.55 18.32
CA LYS A 114 -1.41 -5.49 18.07
C LYS A 114 -1.57 -4.87 16.69
N PHE A 115 -1.68 -5.69 15.65
CA PHE A 115 -1.80 -5.22 14.28
C PHE A 115 -3.21 -4.67 13.95
N PHE A 116 -4.27 -5.22 14.55
CA PHE A 116 -5.62 -4.64 14.43
C PHE A 116 -5.67 -3.24 15.04
N GLU A 117 -5.06 -3.00 16.19
CA GLU A 117 -5.00 -1.69 16.81
C GLU A 117 -4.27 -0.68 15.94
N GLN A 118 -3.15 -1.08 15.32
CA GLN A 118 -2.44 -0.23 14.34
C GLN A 118 -3.32 0.06 13.11
N ALA A 119 -4.01 -0.94 12.57
CA ALA A 119 -4.90 -0.77 11.43
C ALA A 119 -6.05 0.20 11.73
N ILE A 120 -6.67 0.08 12.90
CA ILE A 120 -7.76 0.96 13.36
C ILE A 120 -7.26 2.38 13.51
N ALA A 121 -6.15 2.59 14.22
CA ALA A 121 -5.58 3.92 14.43
C ALA A 121 -5.23 4.61 13.09
N ALA A 122 -4.72 3.85 12.14
CA ALA A 122 -4.41 4.34 10.82
C ALA A 122 -5.68 4.69 10.00
N ALA A 123 -6.69 3.84 10.02
CA ALA A 123 -7.96 4.11 9.37
C ALA A 123 -8.67 5.34 9.96
N ASP A 124 -8.70 5.44 11.28
CA ASP A 124 -9.32 6.57 12.00
C ASP A 124 -8.65 7.90 11.65
N LEU A 125 -7.32 7.91 11.47
CA LEU A 125 -6.61 9.12 11.05
C LEU A 125 -7.10 9.62 9.69
N VAL A 126 -7.32 8.72 8.73
CA VAL A 126 -7.83 9.09 7.40
C VAL A 126 -9.29 9.51 7.46
N MET A 127 -10.13 8.71 8.11
CA MET A 127 -11.58 8.92 8.16
C MET A 127 -11.94 10.19 8.92
N SER A 128 -11.29 10.45 10.06
CA SER A 128 -11.56 11.64 10.88
C SER A 128 -11.04 12.95 10.26
N SER A 129 -10.22 12.87 9.22
CA SER A 129 -9.65 14.06 8.56
C SER A 129 -10.70 14.92 7.85
N GLY A 130 -11.82 14.34 7.42
CA GLY A 130 -12.80 14.98 6.57
C GLY A 130 -12.30 15.37 5.17
N LYS A 131 -11.07 14.98 4.79
CA LYS A 131 -10.47 15.30 3.49
C LYS A 131 -10.92 14.37 2.38
N TYR A 132 -11.24 13.14 2.72
CA TYR A 132 -11.58 12.07 1.80
C TYR A 132 -13.02 11.63 1.98
N ASP A 133 -13.64 11.17 0.90
CA ASP A 133 -15.02 10.73 0.89
C ASP A 133 -15.24 9.68 -0.19
N ILE A 134 -16.31 8.90 -0.08
CA ILE A 134 -16.67 7.90 -1.08
C ILE A 134 -17.46 8.59 -2.19
N VAL A 135 -16.95 8.51 -3.42
CA VAL A 135 -17.66 9.01 -4.61
C VAL A 135 -18.64 7.94 -5.09
N THR A 136 -19.91 8.28 -5.13
CA THR A 136 -21.00 7.33 -5.47
C THR A 136 -21.25 7.20 -6.96
N ASP A 137 -20.87 8.20 -7.78
CA ASP A 137 -20.99 8.12 -9.24
C ASP A 137 -19.75 7.41 -9.82
N PHE A 138 -19.87 6.10 -10.01
CA PHE A 138 -18.82 5.24 -10.53
C PHE A 138 -18.31 5.68 -11.92
N ARG A 139 -19.20 6.15 -12.79
CA ARG A 139 -18.81 6.58 -14.13
C ARG A 139 -17.97 7.85 -14.09
N SER A 140 -18.37 8.82 -13.31
CA SER A 140 -17.60 10.06 -13.10
C SER A 140 -16.27 9.78 -12.42
N LEU A 141 -16.24 8.86 -11.46
CA LEU A 141 -15.02 8.46 -10.73
C LEU A 141 -13.93 7.95 -11.68
N PHE A 142 -14.26 7.00 -12.53
CA PHE A 142 -13.29 6.37 -13.46
C PHE A 142 -13.17 7.08 -14.80
N GLY A 143 -14.13 7.89 -15.18
CA GLY A 143 -14.11 8.67 -16.42
C GLY A 143 -13.57 10.09 -16.28
N SER A 144 -13.24 10.54 -15.08
CA SER A 144 -12.71 11.88 -14.84
C SER A 144 -11.22 11.96 -15.14
N THR A 145 -10.81 13.11 -15.68
CA THR A 145 -9.40 13.49 -15.83
C THR A 145 -8.87 14.27 -14.62
N LYS A 146 -9.70 14.47 -13.61
CA LYS A 146 -9.35 15.18 -12.37
C LYS A 146 -9.44 14.21 -11.19
N SER A 147 -8.57 14.40 -10.19
CA SER A 147 -8.67 13.67 -8.93
C SER A 147 -9.99 14.00 -8.22
N THR A 148 -10.57 12.99 -7.61
CA THR A 148 -11.81 13.07 -6.83
C THR A 148 -11.50 12.91 -5.34
N LYS A 149 -12.48 13.10 -4.46
CA LYS A 149 -12.29 13.04 -3.00
C LYS A 149 -11.91 11.64 -2.47
N ASP A 150 -12.10 10.60 -3.23
CA ASP A 150 -11.66 9.24 -2.89
C ASP A 150 -10.22 8.93 -3.28
N CYS A 151 -9.57 9.83 -4.03
CA CYS A 151 -8.16 9.71 -4.40
C CYS A 151 -7.25 10.17 -3.26
N ILE A 152 -6.66 9.22 -2.55
CA ILE A 152 -5.69 9.50 -1.47
C ILE A 152 -4.29 9.74 -2.04
N LEU A 153 -3.91 8.96 -3.05
CA LEU A 153 -2.65 9.11 -3.80
C LEU A 153 -2.90 8.80 -5.27
N TYR A 154 -2.39 9.64 -6.15
CA TYR A 154 -2.45 9.40 -7.60
C TYR A 154 -1.17 9.83 -8.29
N ARG A 155 -0.98 9.33 -9.50
CA ARG A 155 0.05 9.78 -10.42
C ARG A 155 -0.60 10.45 -11.61
N THR A 156 -0.19 11.68 -11.91
CA THR A 156 -0.61 12.37 -13.12
C THR A 156 0.11 11.79 -14.34
N TYR A 157 -0.67 11.45 -15.35
CA TYR A 157 -0.17 11.14 -16.69
C TYR A 157 -0.45 12.32 -17.60
N ASP A 158 0.56 12.74 -18.36
CA ASP A 158 0.54 13.94 -19.20
C ASP A 158 1.26 13.62 -20.50
N ALA A 159 0.51 13.45 -21.57
CA ALA A 159 1.05 13.08 -22.87
C ALA A 159 1.99 14.15 -23.45
N ASP A 160 1.71 15.44 -23.15
CA ASP A 160 2.54 16.55 -23.64
C ASP A 160 3.94 16.54 -22.99
N LYS A 161 4.03 15.95 -21.80
CA LYS A 161 5.30 15.74 -21.09
C LYS A 161 5.94 14.38 -21.34
N GLY A 162 5.35 13.56 -22.22
CA GLY A 162 5.81 12.21 -22.47
C GLY A 162 5.59 11.22 -21.32
N VAL A 163 4.77 11.59 -20.33
CA VAL A 163 4.44 10.72 -19.20
C VAL A 163 3.13 10.00 -19.50
N THR A 164 3.22 8.78 -20.00
CA THR A 164 2.06 7.99 -20.43
C THR A 164 2.01 6.64 -19.72
N HIS A 165 0.91 5.92 -19.89
CA HIS A 165 0.74 4.53 -19.44
C HIS A 165 0.33 3.64 -20.62
N SER A 166 0.51 2.34 -20.47
CA SER A 166 0.27 1.33 -21.51
C SER A 166 -1.05 0.57 -21.36
N ILE A 167 -1.94 0.97 -20.42
CA ILE A 167 -3.16 0.20 -20.10
C ILE A 167 -4.01 -0.07 -21.35
N ALA A 168 -4.26 0.95 -22.17
CA ALA A 168 -5.09 0.79 -23.36
C ALA A 168 -4.44 -0.16 -24.38
N SER A 169 -3.14 -0.05 -24.62
CA SER A 169 -2.42 -0.96 -25.52
C SER A 169 -2.39 -2.38 -24.95
N THR A 170 -2.10 -2.54 -23.66
CA THR A 170 -2.07 -3.85 -23.00
C THR A 170 -3.41 -4.57 -23.08
N CYS A 171 -4.53 -3.84 -22.96
CA CYS A 171 -5.87 -4.43 -23.00
C CYS A 171 -6.43 -4.63 -24.44
N ASN A 172 -5.87 -3.95 -25.46
CA ASN A 172 -6.38 -3.95 -26.83
C ASN A 172 -5.37 -4.42 -27.89
N MET A 173 -4.28 -5.06 -27.47
CA MET A 173 -3.31 -5.63 -28.43
C MET A 173 -3.91 -6.82 -29.17
N ASN A 174 -3.52 -7.00 -30.43
CA ASN A 174 -3.90 -8.18 -31.23
C ASN A 174 -3.21 -9.47 -30.76
N ASP A 175 -2.11 -9.34 -30.03
CA ASP A 175 -1.44 -10.47 -29.37
C ASP A 175 -2.15 -10.84 -28.05
N PRO A 176 -1.94 -12.05 -27.52
CA PRO A 176 -2.53 -12.46 -26.26
C PRO A 176 -2.27 -11.41 -25.17
N THR A 177 -3.34 -10.87 -24.61
CA THR A 177 -3.25 -9.92 -23.52
C THR A 177 -2.90 -10.66 -22.23
N ASP A 178 -1.91 -10.17 -21.49
CA ASP A 178 -1.48 -10.79 -20.23
C ASP A 178 -2.50 -10.56 -19.11
N VAL A 179 -3.43 -9.63 -19.29
CA VAL A 179 -4.39 -9.21 -18.26
C VAL A 179 -5.79 -9.06 -18.86
N GLY A 180 -6.73 -9.77 -18.29
CA GLY A 180 -8.14 -9.68 -18.66
C GLY A 180 -9.05 -10.06 -17.49
N PRO A 181 -10.36 -9.78 -17.57
CA PRO A 181 -11.32 -10.23 -16.57
C PRO A 181 -11.41 -11.75 -16.58
N ASN A 182 -11.32 -12.37 -15.42
CA ASN A 182 -11.55 -13.81 -15.31
C ASN A 182 -13.05 -14.13 -15.39
N LEU A 183 -13.36 -15.39 -15.63
CA LEU A 183 -14.74 -15.85 -15.79
C LEU A 183 -15.60 -15.58 -14.55
N ASP A 184 -15.03 -15.70 -13.36
CA ASP A 184 -15.76 -15.47 -12.11
C ASP A 184 -16.16 -14.01 -11.94
N LEU A 185 -15.28 -13.07 -12.35
CA LEU A 185 -15.63 -11.66 -12.38
C LEU A 185 -16.78 -11.39 -13.36
N ILE A 186 -16.74 -11.98 -14.55
CA ILE A 186 -17.80 -11.81 -15.54
C ILE A 186 -19.13 -12.37 -15.02
N LYS A 187 -19.10 -13.53 -14.38
CA LYS A 187 -20.30 -14.14 -13.76
C LYS A 187 -20.85 -13.34 -12.58
N ALA A 188 -20.03 -12.53 -11.93
CA ALA A 188 -20.46 -11.67 -10.80
C ALA A 188 -21.27 -10.44 -11.28
N PHE A 189 -21.27 -10.11 -12.57
CA PHE A 189 -22.13 -9.05 -13.09
C PHE A 189 -23.59 -9.52 -13.12
N ILE A 190 -24.46 -8.71 -12.52
CA ILE A 190 -25.89 -8.93 -12.51
C ILE A 190 -26.50 -8.34 -13.79
N CYS A 191 -27.32 -9.13 -14.47
CA CYS A 191 -28.05 -8.66 -15.65
C CYS A 191 -29.10 -7.58 -15.30
N THR A 192 -29.54 -6.80 -16.28
CA THR A 192 -30.51 -5.71 -16.07
C THR A 192 -31.87 -6.20 -15.55
N ASP A 193 -32.18 -7.48 -15.68
CA ASP A 193 -33.36 -8.14 -15.12
C ASP A 193 -33.14 -8.67 -13.68
N GLY A 194 -31.99 -8.39 -13.09
CA GLY A 194 -31.62 -8.79 -11.74
C GLY A 194 -31.16 -10.25 -11.58
N LYS A 195 -30.96 -10.97 -12.69
CA LYS A 195 -30.48 -12.36 -12.68
C LYS A 195 -28.97 -12.44 -12.86
N ASP A 196 -28.41 -13.53 -12.38
CA ASP A 196 -27.02 -13.88 -12.64
C ASP A 196 -26.83 -14.20 -14.14
N TRP A 197 -25.65 -13.86 -14.65
CA TRP A 197 -25.27 -14.25 -16.00
C TRP A 197 -25.08 -15.80 -16.05
N GLN A 198 -25.72 -16.44 -17.04
CA GLN A 198 -25.68 -17.89 -17.25
C GLN A 198 -24.80 -18.23 -18.45
#